data_e2251cf63e06120847443fd7e97d53e7
#
_entry.id   e2251cf63e06120847443fd7e97d53e7
#
_cell.length_a   1.000
_cell.length_b   1.000
_cell.length_c   1.000
_cell.angle_alpha   90.00
_cell.angle_beta   90.00
_cell.angle_gamma   90.00
#
_symmetry.space_group_name_H-M   'P 1'
#
loop_
_entity.id
_entity.type
_entity.pdbx_description
1 polymer ?
#
loop_
_entity_poly.entity_id
_entity_poly.type
_entity_poly.pdbx_seq_one_letter_code
_entity_poly.pdbx_strand_id
1 'polypeptide(L)'
;QGLFVVGICVQEIRGGVVLSTSIRDFQFNVTNCSISSAVPVVITDNTPGAALQVNDSTFSNCEGVVVRFNNNVSQSALSYFWDFGDPAVTNDTAIIKNPTYTYADTGTYYVTLIINKGKPCSDTTRIKVFYYPGLKANFGYTPRCQNELIQFTDSSTSAYNDINKWQWVLSAGDTVYVKNPTKLFTNSGTYNIQLTATTSRGCIGKATKTITVNPKPKAGFTANYLCYKNSATFNDASTVSSGTITKYNWNFGDGFSDTLRNTIHTYSVFADSFPVR
;
A
#
# COMPACT_ATOMS: atom_id res chain seq x y z
N GLN A 1 25.74 40.99 12.92
CA GLN A 1 25.73 42.10 11.95
C GLN A 1 27.05 42.85 12.09
N GLY A 2 27.81 42.96 11.02
CA GLY A 2 29.03 43.70 10.97
C GLY A 2 29.13 44.47 9.65
N LEU A 3 29.63 45.71 9.71
CA LEU A 3 29.98 46.48 8.55
C LEU A 3 31.45 46.18 8.25
N PHE A 4 31.73 45.65 7.07
CA PHE A 4 33.11 45.43 6.59
C PHE A 4 33.43 46.43 5.51
N VAL A 5 34.59 47.05 5.63
CA VAL A 5 35.11 47.98 4.64
C VAL A 5 36.31 47.32 4.00
N VAL A 6 36.27 47.20 2.68
CA VAL A 6 37.44 46.72 1.87
C VAL A 6 37.92 47.88 1.01
N GLY A 7 39.12 48.31 1.27
CA GLY A 7 39.79 49.32 0.44
C GLY A 7 40.54 48.65 -0.70
N ILE A 8 40.27 49.03 -1.94
CA ILE A 8 41.05 48.64 -3.11
C ILE A 8 41.89 49.83 -3.55
N CYS A 9 43.20 49.64 -3.48
CA CYS A 9 44.18 50.64 -3.96
C CYS A 9 44.60 50.31 -5.41
N VAL A 10 44.35 51.21 -6.32
CA VAL A 10 44.78 51.11 -7.71
C VAL A 10 45.88 52.16 -7.95
N GLN A 11 47.03 51.71 -8.45
CA GLN A 11 48.15 52.57 -8.79
C GLN A 11 48.37 52.55 -10.30
N GLU A 12 48.48 53.76 -10.90
CA GLU A 12 48.93 53.87 -12.24
C GLU A 12 50.48 53.98 -12.23
N ILE A 13 51.13 53.00 -12.89
CA ILE A 13 52.60 52.95 -12.95
C ILE A 13 53.06 53.09 -14.42
N ARG A 14 53.97 54.02 -14.71
CA ARG A 14 54.52 54.13 -16.00
C ARG A 14 56.11 54.26 -15.90
N GLY A 15 56.81 53.39 -16.61
CA GLY A 15 58.27 53.34 -16.53
C GLY A 15 58.81 53.01 -15.13
N GLY A 16 58.03 52.25 -14.28
CA GLY A 16 58.44 51.94 -12.91
C GLY A 16 58.10 52.99 -11.87
N VAL A 17 57.54 54.16 -12.31
CA VAL A 17 57.16 55.27 -11.42
C VAL A 17 55.64 55.27 -11.21
N VAL A 18 55.22 55.37 -9.96
CA VAL A 18 53.79 55.54 -9.60
C VAL A 18 53.34 56.94 -9.95
N LEU A 19 52.42 57.08 -10.91
CA LEU A 19 51.91 58.37 -11.36
C LEU A 19 50.65 58.80 -10.58
N SER A 20 49.86 57.88 -10.23
CA SER A 20 48.65 58.15 -9.43
C SER A 20 48.26 56.94 -8.54
N THR A 21 47.62 57.24 -7.44
CA THR A 21 47.05 56.24 -6.56
C THR A 21 45.59 56.61 -6.28
N SER A 22 44.67 55.68 -6.53
CA SER A 22 43.24 55.83 -6.21
C SER A 22 42.79 54.73 -5.25
N ILE A 23 42.16 55.12 -4.15
CA ILE A 23 41.59 54.20 -3.18
C ILE A 23 40.09 54.23 -3.37
N ARG A 24 39.48 53.06 -3.45
CA ARG A 24 38.03 52.87 -3.48
C ARG A 24 37.63 52.00 -2.30
N ASP A 25 36.78 52.51 -1.44
CA ASP A 25 36.22 51.77 -0.30
C ASP A 25 34.88 51.17 -0.70
N PHE A 26 34.76 49.88 -0.44
CA PHE A 26 33.53 49.16 -0.62
C PHE A 26 33.01 48.72 0.75
N GLN A 27 31.77 49.05 1.04
CA GLN A 27 31.11 48.66 2.28
C GLN A 27 30.20 47.47 2.02
N PHE A 28 30.38 46.40 2.79
CA PHE A 28 29.55 45.22 2.74
C PHE A 28 28.84 45.04 4.06
N ASN A 29 27.50 44.91 4.01
CA ASN A 29 26.71 44.49 5.14
C ASN A 29 26.65 42.95 5.19
N VAL A 30 27.25 42.36 6.20
CA VAL A 30 27.09 40.93 6.48
C VAL A 30 25.89 40.78 7.41
N THR A 31 24.82 40.24 6.88
CA THR A 31 23.63 39.91 7.65
C THR A 31 23.66 38.44 8.02
N ASN A 32 23.32 38.13 9.29
CA ASN A 32 23.17 36.74 9.73
C ASN A 32 21.82 36.22 9.20
N CYS A 33 21.86 35.18 8.36
CA CYS A 33 20.66 34.47 7.91
C CYS A 33 20.22 33.53 9.02
N SER A 34 19.23 33.93 9.80
CA SER A 34 18.63 33.07 10.84
C SER A 34 17.53 32.15 10.32
N ILE A 35 17.41 31.97 8.98
CA ILE A 35 16.39 31.11 8.39
C ILE A 35 16.99 29.70 8.23
N SER A 36 16.39 28.73 8.89
CA SER A 36 16.67 27.31 8.66
C SER A 36 16.21 26.91 7.25
N SER A 37 16.94 25.98 6.63
CA SER A 37 16.69 25.45 5.29
C SER A 37 15.22 25.27 4.96
N ALA A 38 14.81 25.66 3.76
CA ALA A 38 13.49 25.36 3.22
C ALA A 38 13.33 23.84 3.10
N VAL A 39 12.44 23.25 3.86
CA VAL A 39 12.06 21.84 3.71
C VAL A 39 10.63 21.82 3.21
N PRO A 40 10.39 21.66 1.90
CA PRO A 40 9.03 21.43 1.41
C PRO A 40 8.61 20.04 1.88
N VAL A 41 7.46 19.98 2.52
CA VAL A 41 6.80 18.73 2.87
C VAL A 41 5.49 18.69 2.08
N VAL A 42 5.28 17.60 1.37
CA VAL A 42 3.95 17.31 0.85
C VAL A 42 3.11 16.83 2.03
N ILE A 43 1.93 17.41 2.23
CA ILE A 43 1.09 17.08 3.40
C ILE A 43 0.66 15.61 3.28
N THR A 44 1.08 14.82 4.25
CA THR A 44 0.61 13.47 4.51
C THR A 44 -0.42 13.50 5.63
N ASP A 45 -1.57 14.11 5.41
CA ASP A 45 -2.71 13.87 6.27
C ASP A 45 -3.50 12.67 5.71
N ASN A 46 -4.25 11.98 6.56
CA ASN A 46 -5.09 10.85 6.16
C ASN A 46 -6.31 11.27 5.30
N THR A 47 -6.28 12.46 4.72
CA THR A 47 -7.34 12.93 3.82
C THR A 47 -7.11 12.39 2.40
N PRO A 48 -8.19 12.07 1.65
CA PRO A 48 -8.09 11.73 0.24
C PRO A 48 -7.32 12.81 -0.52
N GLY A 49 -6.26 12.44 -1.23
CA GLY A 49 -5.37 13.35 -1.95
C GLY A 49 -4.07 13.69 -1.23
N ALA A 50 -3.81 13.13 -0.03
CA ALA A 50 -2.50 13.25 0.61
C ALA A 50 -1.42 12.51 -0.18
N ALA A 51 -0.29 13.13 -0.40
CA ALA A 51 0.86 12.46 -1.01
C ALA A 51 1.62 11.67 0.05
N LEU A 52 2.00 10.44 -0.30
CA LEU A 52 2.84 9.59 0.55
C LEU A 52 4.30 9.95 0.37
N GLN A 53 5.01 10.18 1.47
CA GLN A 53 6.46 10.35 1.45
C GLN A 53 7.12 8.99 1.17
N VAL A 54 7.85 8.91 0.06
CA VAL A 54 8.60 7.70 -0.33
C VAL A 54 10.02 7.74 0.27
N ASN A 55 10.61 8.93 0.31
CA ASN A 55 11.87 9.24 0.99
C ASN A 55 11.95 10.77 1.20
N ASP A 56 13.03 11.28 1.79
CA ASP A 56 13.19 12.69 2.21
C ASP A 56 12.91 13.73 1.12
N SER A 57 13.01 13.37 -0.15
CA SER A 57 12.81 14.27 -1.30
C SER A 57 11.85 13.73 -2.37
N THR A 58 11.19 12.60 -2.13
CA THR A 58 10.29 11.94 -3.10
C THR A 58 8.94 11.64 -2.48
N PHE A 59 7.88 12.07 -3.13
CA PHE A 59 6.49 11.93 -2.70
C PHE A 59 5.66 11.28 -3.81
N SER A 60 4.65 10.49 -3.43
CA SER A 60 3.69 9.90 -4.36
C SER A 60 2.28 10.38 -4.02
N ASN A 61 1.60 10.99 -4.98
CA ASN A 61 0.17 11.23 -4.90
C ASN A 61 -0.56 10.10 -5.63
N CYS A 62 -1.30 9.31 -4.87
CA CYS A 62 -1.94 8.08 -5.30
C CYS A 62 -3.45 8.19 -5.40
N GLU A 63 -4.03 9.25 -4.84
CA GLU A 63 -5.46 9.49 -4.77
C GLU A 63 -5.76 10.97 -5.03
N GLY A 64 -6.84 11.22 -5.75
CA GLY A 64 -7.29 12.58 -6.05
C GLY A 64 -6.48 13.30 -7.13
N VAL A 65 -6.99 14.45 -7.53
CA VAL A 65 -6.42 15.29 -8.59
C VAL A 65 -5.59 16.46 -8.06
N VAL A 66 -5.69 16.76 -6.76
CA VAL A 66 -5.05 17.92 -6.13
C VAL A 66 -3.90 17.48 -5.24
N VAL A 67 -2.72 18.01 -5.49
CA VAL A 67 -1.54 17.84 -4.62
C VAL A 67 -1.46 19.05 -3.68
N ARG A 68 -1.32 18.80 -2.38
CA ARG A 68 -1.16 19.84 -1.35
C ARG A 68 0.28 19.92 -0.93
N PHE A 69 0.83 21.12 -0.95
CA PHE A 69 2.19 21.39 -0.52
C PHE A 69 2.18 22.14 0.81
N ASN A 70 3.04 21.75 1.72
CA ASN A 70 3.26 22.46 2.98
C ASN A 70 4.74 22.87 3.09
N ASN A 71 4.95 24.05 3.60
CA ASN A 71 6.28 24.52 3.94
C ASN A 71 6.46 24.45 5.45
N ASN A 72 7.35 23.56 5.90
CA ASN A 72 7.65 23.32 7.31
C ASN A 72 8.78 24.20 7.86
N VAL A 73 9.00 25.37 7.28
CA VAL A 73 10.00 26.30 7.79
C VAL A 73 9.58 26.81 9.17
N SER A 74 10.46 26.59 10.14
CA SER A 74 10.24 26.93 11.56
C SER A 74 10.22 28.45 11.85
N GLN A 75 10.69 29.26 10.89
CA GLN A 75 10.66 30.72 10.97
C GLN A 75 9.94 31.34 9.78
N SER A 76 9.36 32.54 9.95
CA SER A 76 8.60 33.23 8.92
C SER A 76 9.52 33.66 7.78
N ALA A 77 9.49 32.97 6.65
CA ALA A 77 10.05 33.47 5.41
C ALA A 77 9.24 34.73 4.96
N LEU A 78 9.92 35.71 4.37
CA LEU A 78 9.28 36.94 3.89
C LEU A 78 8.51 36.73 2.58
N SER A 79 8.89 35.70 1.79
CA SER A 79 8.24 35.38 0.53
C SER A 79 8.47 33.91 0.16
N TYR A 80 7.55 33.36 -0.60
CA TYR A 80 7.58 32.02 -1.16
C TYR A 80 7.45 32.11 -2.67
N PHE A 81 8.12 31.24 -3.39
CA PHE A 81 7.94 31.05 -4.82
C PHE A 81 8.00 29.54 -5.08
N TRP A 82 6.92 29.00 -5.60
CA TRP A 82 6.80 27.63 -6.01
C TRP A 82 6.77 27.55 -7.53
N ASP A 83 7.43 26.54 -8.07
CA ASP A 83 7.38 26.09 -9.46
C ASP A 83 7.04 24.61 -9.39
N PHE A 84 5.88 24.20 -9.94
CA PHE A 84 5.38 22.84 -9.84
C PHE A 84 5.97 21.88 -10.87
N GLY A 85 6.76 22.39 -11.82
CA GLY A 85 7.47 21.62 -12.81
C GLY A 85 6.57 20.90 -13.81
N ASP A 86 5.40 21.48 -14.13
CA ASP A 86 4.45 20.94 -15.09
C ASP A 86 4.80 21.43 -16.51
N PRO A 87 5.33 20.56 -17.41
CA PRO A 87 5.74 20.98 -18.74
C PRO A 87 4.56 21.35 -19.65
N ALA A 88 3.34 20.99 -19.27
CA ALA A 88 2.14 21.32 -20.06
C ALA A 88 1.61 22.73 -19.79
N VAL A 89 2.09 23.40 -18.73
CA VAL A 89 1.59 24.69 -18.26
C VAL A 89 2.75 25.69 -18.14
N THR A 90 2.64 26.84 -18.81
CA THR A 90 3.69 27.87 -18.80
C THR A 90 3.72 28.73 -17.53
N ASN A 91 2.69 28.65 -16.68
CA ASN A 91 2.56 29.47 -15.48
C ASN A 91 2.12 28.59 -14.28
N ASP A 92 2.84 27.50 -14.07
CA ASP A 92 2.65 26.54 -12.99
C ASP A 92 3.34 26.98 -11.70
N THR A 93 3.06 28.19 -11.24
CA THR A 93 3.74 28.82 -10.10
C THR A 93 2.76 29.28 -9.01
N ALA A 94 3.24 29.42 -7.77
CA ALA A 94 2.51 30.01 -6.67
C ALA A 94 3.44 30.79 -5.73
N ILE A 95 2.87 31.80 -5.04
CA ILE A 95 3.60 32.68 -4.10
C ILE A 95 3.10 32.58 -2.65
N ILE A 96 2.16 31.70 -2.37
CA ILE A 96 1.61 31.46 -1.04
C ILE A 96 2.42 30.40 -0.28
N LYS A 97 2.33 30.42 1.06
CA LYS A 97 3.10 29.52 1.93
C LYS A 97 2.80 28.03 1.66
N ASN A 98 1.52 27.69 1.56
CA ASN A 98 1.04 26.31 1.44
C ASN A 98 0.08 26.21 0.25
N PRO A 99 0.60 26.08 -0.99
CA PRO A 99 -0.22 26.00 -2.18
C PRO A 99 -0.83 24.61 -2.39
N THR A 100 -1.82 24.58 -3.25
CA THR A 100 -2.31 23.36 -3.90
C THR A 100 -2.06 23.46 -5.39
N TYR A 101 -1.78 22.33 -6.05
CA TYR A 101 -1.63 22.26 -7.48
C TYR A 101 -2.35 21.02 -8.05
N THR A 102 -2.90 21.17 -9.25
CA THR A 102 -3.60 20.09 -9.98
C THR A 102 -2.85 19.79 -11.26
N TYR A 103 -2.22 18.64 -11.34
CA TYR A 103 -1.61 18.16 -12.57
C TYR A 103 -2.70 17.60 -13.49
N ALA A 104 -2.68 18.01 -14.76
CA ALA A 104 -3.63 17.50 -15.76
C ALA A 104 -3.32 16.05 -16.15
N ASP A 105 -2.05 15.72 -16.27
CA ASP A 105 -1.58 14.39 -16.66
C ASP A 105 -0.83 13.68 -15.55
N THR A 106 -0.81 12.36 -15.64
CA THR A 106 0.00 11.53 -14.76
C THR A 106 1.48 11.65 -15.16
N GLY A 107 2.34 11.70 -14.16
CA GLY A 107 3.76 11.93 -14.45
C GLY A 107 4.66 12.00 -13.25
N THR A 108 5.90 12.30 -13.54
CA THR A 108 6.92 12.62 -12.54
C THR A 108 7.26 14.09 -12.67
N TYR A 109 6.99 14.83 -11.62
CA TYR A 109 7.19 16.27 -11.57
C TYR A 109 8.29 16.64 -10.59
N TYR A 110 9.03 17.70 -10.91
CA TYR A 110 10.10 18.22 -10.05
C TYR A 110 9.70 19.59 -9.55
N VAL A 111 9.17 19.62 -8.34
CA VAL A 111 8.67 20.84 -7.71
C VAL A 111 9.81 21.57 -7.01
N THR A 112 9.94 22.86 -7.27
CA THR A 112 10.95 23.73 -6.67
C THR A 112 10.29 24.76 -5.76
N LEU A 113 10.78 24.85 -4.53
CA LEU A 113 10.45 25.93 -3.61
C LEU A 113 11.65 26.86 -3.44
N ILE A 114 11.45 28.15 -3.64
CA ILE A 114 12.41 29.19 -3.35
C ILE A 114 11.81 30.10 -2.28
N ILE A 115 12.46 30.18 -1.13
CA ILE A 115 12.13 31.17 -0.10
C ILE A 115 12.97 32.42 -0.26
N ASN A 116 12.40 33.59 -0.03
CA ASN A 116 13.07 34.90 -0.15
C ASN A 116 13.74 35.13 -1.51
N LYS A 117 13.13 34.68 -2.62
CA LYS A 117 13.63 34.81 -3.98
C LYS A 117 14.10 36.24 -4.26
N GLY A 118 15.36 36.39 -4.69
CA GLY A 118 15.97 37.68 -5.00
C GLY A 118 16.26 38.60 -3.80
N LYS A 119 16.21 38.07 -2.57
CA LYS A 119 16.56 38.76 -1.33
C LYS A 119 17.76 38.13 -0.65
N PRO A 120 18.44 38.82 0.29
CA PRO A 120 19.36 38.14 1.21
C PRO A 120 18.71 36.99 1.91
N CYS A 121 19.44 35.90 2.14
CA CYS A 121 18.95 34.67 2.76
C CYS A 121 17.90 33.94 1.90
N SER A 122 18.04 33.98 0.58
CA SER A 122 17.29 33.07 -0.31
C SER A 122 17.78 31.63 -0.16
N ASP A 123 16.86 30.68 -0.11
CA ASP A 123 17.17 29.25 -0.14
C ASP A 123 16.24 28.53 -1.12
N THR A 124 16.75 27.44 -1.72
CA THR A 124 16.04 26.69 -2.77
C THR A 124 16.07 25.23 -2.46
N THR A 125 14.90 24.60 -2.51
CA THR A 125 14.76 23.15 -2.38
C THR A 125 13.96 22.59 -3.53
N ARG A 126 14.32 21.36 -3.98
CA ARG A 126 13.65 20.64 -5.04
C ARG A 126 13.20 19.28 -4.54
N ILE A 127 11.94 18.94 -4.79
CA ILE A 127 11.36 17.63 -4.48
C ILE A 127 10.84 16.96 -5.75
N LYS A 128 10.75 15.63 -5.71
CA LYS A 128 10.20 14.81 -6.77
C LYS A 128 8.79 14.35 -6.38
N VAL A 129 7.82 14.58 -7.24
CA VAL A 129 6.43 14.18 -7.04
C VAL A 129 6.03 13.17 -8.12
N PHE A 130 5.65 11.98 -7.70
CA PHE A 130 4.98 11.00 -8.54
C PHE A 130 3.46 11.21 -8.46
N TYR A 131 2.84 11.56 -9.58
CA TYR A 131 1.40 11.67 -9.70
C TYR A 131 0.86 10.52 -10.55
N TYR A 132 0.41 9.44 -9.88
CA TYR A 132 -0.06 8.20 -10.50
C TYR A 132 -1.26 7.62 -9.73
N PRO A 133 -2.44 8.26 -9.80
CA PRO A 133 -3.64 7.77 -9.13
C PRO A 133 -4.16 6.46 -9.75
N GLY A 134 -5.03 5.76 -9.02
CA GLY A 134 -5.78 4.62 -9.58
C GLY A 134 -5.35 3.24 -9.08
N LEU A 135 -4.57 3.14 -7.98
CA LEU A 135 -4.37 1.87 -7.27
C LEU A 135 -5.64 1.50 -6.49
N LYS A 136 -6.19 0.32 -6.78
CA LYS A 136 -7.29 -0.29 -6.02
C LYS A 136 -6.87 -1.66 -5.55
N ALA A 137 -6.64 -1.80 -4.24
CA ALA A 137 -6.37 -3.10 -3.64
C ALA A 137 -7.65 -3.95 -3.57
N ASN A 138 -7.53 -5.21 -3.93
CA ASN A 138 -8.60 -6.19 -3.82
C ASN A 138 -8.02 -7.61 -3.82
N PHE A 139 -8.80 -8.59 -3.31
CA PHE A 139 -8.39 -9.99 -3.34
C PHE A 139 -9.59 -10.94 -3.30
N GLY A 140 -9.36 -12.15 -3.77
CA GLY A 140 -10.25 -13.30 -3.62
C GLY A 140 -9.64 -14.37 -2.72
N TYR A 141 -10.44 -15.37 -2.38
CA TYR A 141 -10.00 -16.57 -1.68
C TYR A 141 -10.87 -17.77 -2.07
N THR A 142 -10.33 -18.99 -1.90
CA THR A 142 -11.10 -20.24 -2.07
C THR A 142 -11.72 -20.63 -0.73
N PRO A 143 -13.06 -20.67 -0.59
CA PRO A 143 -13.69 -21.13 0.66
C PRO A 143 -13.33 -22.58 0.97
N ARG A 144 -12.95 -22.86 2.21
CA ARG A 144 -12.58 -24.19 2.69
C ARG A 144 -13.07 -24.42 4.12
N CYS A 145 -13.03 -25.67 4.55
CA CYS A 145 -13.23 -26.03 5.95
C CYS A 145 -11.95 -25.87 6.76
N GLN A 146 -12.11 -25.90 8.10
CA GLN A 146 -10.95 -25.97 9.01
C GLN A 146 -10.03 -27.14 8.64
N ASN A 147 -8.73 -26.97 8.89
CA ASN A 147 -7.67 -27.91 8.53
C ASN A 147 -7.51 -28.18 7.01
N GLU A 148 -8.00 -27.26 6.18
CA GLU A 148 -7.73 -27.22 4.73
C GLU A 148 -7.02 -25.91 4.35
N LEU A 149 -6.14 -25.99 3.36
CA LEU A 149 -5.42 -24.81 2.87
C LEU A 149 -6.35 -23.88 2.13
N ILE A 150 -6.45 -22.64 2.59
CA ILE A 150 -7.14 -21.55 1.90
C ILE A 150 -6.11 -20.83 1.04
N GLN A 151 -6.40 -20.72 -0.26
CA GLN A 151 -5.62 -19.94 -1.20
C GLN A 151 -6.19 -18.52 -1.26
N PHE A 152 -5.35 -17.51 -1.04
CA PHE A 152 -5.65 -16.11 -1.30
C PHE A 152 -5.06 -15.70 -2.64
N THR A 153 -5.82 -14.91 -3.39
CA THR A 153 -5.42 -14.45 -4.73
C THR A 153 -5.56 -12.94 -4.81
N ASP A 154 -4.45 -12.26 -5.07
CA ASP A 154 -4.45 -10.83 -5.35
C ASP A 154 -5.25 -10.52 -6.62
N SER A 155 -6.17 -9.58 -6.52
CA SER A 155 -6.93 -9.01 -7.63
C SER A 155 -6.88 -7.48 -7.62
N SER A 156 -5.83 -6.93 -7.03
CA SER A 156 -5.57 -5.50 -7.04
C SER A 156 -5.31 -5.00 -8.45
N THR A 157 -5.75 -3.80 -8.74
CA THR A 157 -5.55 -3.14 -10.04
C THR A 157 -4.85 -1.81 -9.87
N SER A 158 -3.97 -1.49 -10.80
CA SER A 158 -3.35 -0.18 -10.97
C SER A 158 -3.48 0.22 -12.43
N ALA A 159 -3.77 1.49 -12.70
CA ALA A 159 -3.85 2.01 -14.07
C ALA A 159 -2.54 1.81 -14.86
N TYR A 160 -1.42 1.62 -14.16
CA TYR A 160 -0.08 1.53 -14.76
C TYR A 160 0.53 0.13 -14.64
N ASN A 161 -0.22 -0.85 -14.16
CA ASN A 161 0.20 -2.25 -13.99
C ASN A 161 1.56 -2.40 -13.26
N ASP A 162 1.78 -1.60 -12.23
CA ASP A 162 3.07 -1.41 -11.56
C ASP A 162 3.08 -1.90 -10.10
N ILE A 163 2.10 -2.71 -9.68
CA ILE A 163 2.06 -3.33 -8.35
C ILE A 163 3.19 -4.33 -8.24
N ASN A 164 4.08 -4.15 -7.26
CA ASN A 164 5.27 -4.98 -7.10
C ASN A 164 5.52 -5.46 -5.66
N LYS A 165 4.71 -5.02 -4.68
CA LYS A 165 4.83 -5.50 -3.29
C LYS A 165 3.44 -5.81 -2.72
N TRP A 166 3.38 -6.91 -1.95
CA TRP A 166 2.19 -7.37 -1.25
C TRP A 166 2.55 -7.64 0.20
N GLN A 167 1.71 -7.21 1.10
CA GLN A 167 1.77 -7.53 2.51
C GLN A 167 0.37 -8.00 2.94
N TRP A 168 0.30 -9.22 3.46
CA TRP A 168 -0.91 -9.80 3.96
C TRP A 168 -0.85 -9.94 5.46
N VAL A 169 -1.93 -9.58 6.14
CA VAL A 169 -2.19 -9.95 7.54
C VAL A 169 -3.31 -11.00 7.50
N LEU A 170 -2.95 -12.26 7.76
CA LEU A 170 -3.85 -13.41 7.66
C LEU A 170 -4.48 -13.80 9.00
N SER A 171 -3.85 -13.39 10.11
CA SER A 171 -4.33 -13.45 11.48
C SER A 171 -3.46 -12.58 12.37
N ALA A 172 -3.81 -12.41 13.65
CA ALA A 172 -2.97 -11.66 14.59
C ALA A 172 -1.55 -12.27 14.65
N GLY A 173 -0.55 -11.46 14.34
CA GLY A 173 0.86 -11.85 14.32
C GLY A 173 1.32 -12.65 13.09
N ASP A 174 0.44 -12.93 12.13
CA ASP A 174 0.78 -13.67 10.91
C ASP A 174 0.77 -12.76 9.69
N THR A 175 1.96 -12.31 9.30
CA THR A 175 2.17 -11.41 8.16
C THR A 175 3.07 -12.07 7.12
N VAL A 176 2.64 -12.06 5.84
CA VAL A 176 3.39 -12.64 4.71
C VAL A 176 3.50 -11.66 3.56
N TYR A 177 4.58 -11.78 2.74
CA TYR A 177 4.96 -10.82 1.70
C TYR A 177 5.03 -11.45 0.31
N VAL A 178 4.08 -12.32 0.00
CA VAL A 178 3.98 -12.97 -1.32
C VAL A 178 2.70 -12.53 -2.03
N LYS A 179 2.67 -12.61 -3.37
CA LYS A 179 1.51 -12.16 -4.15
C LYS A 179 0.24 -12.94 -3.80
N ASN A 180 0.34 -14.27 -3.74
CA ASN A 180 -0.80 -15.17 -3.54
C ASN A 180 -0.49 -16.18 -2.44
N PRO A 181 -0.69 -15.86 -1.16
CA PRO A 181 -0.39 -16.76 -0.05
C PRO A 181 -1.42 -17.87 0.12
N THR A 182 -1.03 -18.91 0.82
CA THR A 182 -1.91 -19.93 1.39
C THR A 182 -1.86 -19.87 2.91
N LYS A 183 -2.96 -20.21 3.57
CA LYS A 183 -3.04 -20.32 5.03
C LYS A 183 -3.90 -21.51 5.44
N LEU A 184 -3.42 -22.26 6.44
CA LEU A 184 -4.17 -23.27 7.15
C LEU A 184 -4.80 -22.65 8.39
N PHE A 185 -6.14 -22.75 8.51
CA PHE A 185 -6.86 -22.38 9.72
C PHE A 185 -7.28 -23.66 10.46
N THR A 186 -6.78 -23.83 11.66
CA THR A 186 -7.06 -25.02 12.49
C THR A 186 -8.44 -24.97 13.16
N ASN A 187 -8.99 -23.77 13.32
CA ASN A 187 -10.29 -23.55 13.92
C ASN A 187 -11.27 -22.97 12.89
N SER A 188 -12.53 -23.38 12.98
CA SER A 188 -13.62 -22.73 12.24
C SER A 188 -13.96 -21.38 12.89
N GLY A 189 -14.51 -20.46 12.10
CA GLY A 189 -14.87 -19.13 12.57
C GLY A 189 -14.69 -18.06 11.50
N THR A 190 -14.76 -16.80 11.90
CA THR A 190 -14.58 -15.64 11.05
C THR A 190 -13.21 -15.01 11.28
N TYR A 191 -12.54 -14.63 10.20
CA TYR A 191 -11.20 -14.04 10.22
C TYR A 191 -11.18 -12.79 9.36
N ASN A 192 -10.58 -11.71 9.88
CA ASN A 192 -10.36 -10.49 9.13
C ASN A 192 -9.01 -10.56 8.42
N ILE A 193 -9.03 -10.60 7.10
CA ILE A 193 -7.85 -10.67 6.26
C ILE A 193 -7.60 -9.30 5.66
N GLN A 194 -6.37 -8.82 5.74
CA GLN A 194 -5.97 -7.55 5.14
C GLN A 194 -4.87 -7.78 4.11
N LEU A 195 -5.05 -7.17 2.93
CA LEU A 195 -4.04 -7.01 1.90
C LEU A 195 -3.62 -5.54 1.84
N THR A 196 -2.31 -5.30 1.86
CA THR A 196 -1.70 -4.03 1.46
C THR A 196 -0.91 -4.28 0.18
N ALA A 197 -1.32 -3.65 -0.92
CA ALA A 197 -0.63 -3.66 -2.20
C ALA A 197 0.14 -2.35 -2.39
N THR A 198 1.37 -2.42 -2.92
CA THR A 198 2.21 -1.24 -3.15
C THR A 198 2.74 -1.25 -4.58
N THR A 199 2.69 -0.10 -5.23
CA THR A 199 3.26 0.09 -6.57
C THR A 199 4.76 0.40 -6.51
N SER A 200 5.47 0.27 -7.64
CA SER A 200 6.88 0.66 -7.76
C SER A 200 7.12 2.14 -7.49
N ARG A 201 6.09 2.97 -7.61
CA ARG A 201 6.12 4.42 -7.34
C ARG A 201 5.72 4.78 -5.91
N GLY A 202 5.52 3.78 -5.03
CA GLY A 202 5.22 3.97 -3.62
C GLY A 202 3.75 4.17 -3.27
N CYS A 203 2.82 4.05 -4.24
CA CYS A 203 1.39 4.09 -3.94
C CYS A 203 0.96 2.86 -3.14
N ILE A 204 0.18 3.07 -2.07
CA ILE A 204 -0.28 2.02 -1.17
C ILE A 204 -1.80 1.95 -1.22
N GLY A 205 -2.32 0.76 -1.51
CA GLY A 205 -3.74 0.43 -1.41
C GLY A 205 -3.98 -0.64 -0.34
N LYS A 206 -5.10 -0.56 0.36
CA LYS A 206 -5.48 -1.55 1.38
C LYS A 206 -6.86 -2.12 1.08
N ALA A 207 -7.00 -3.43 1.27
CA ALA A 207 -8.28 -4.14 1.22
C ALA A 207 -8.41 -5.01 2.45
N THR A 208 -9.59 -4.98 3.09
CA THR A 208 -9.90 -5.85 4.23
C THR A 208 -11.18 -6.61 3.92
N LYS A 209 -11.17 -7.92 4.14
CA LYS A 209 -12.34 -8.79 4.01
C LYS A 209 -12.45 -9.72 5.20
N THR A 210 -13.66 -9.91 5.67
CA THR A 210 -13.98 -10.96 6.63
C THR A 210 -14.29 -12.24 5.85
N ILE A 211 -13.55 -13.31 6.15
CA ILE A 211 -13.77 -14.64 5.58
C ILE A 211 -14.37 -15.57 6.63
N THR A 212 -15.11 -16.58 6.18
CA THR A 212 -15.63 -17.64 7.04
C THR A 212 -14.91 -18.95 6.73
N VAL A 213 -14.34 -19.56 7.76
CA VAL A 213 -13.79 -20.91 7.74
C VAL A 213 -14.83 -21.84 8.36
N ASN A 214 -15.35 -22.74 7.55
CA ASN A 214 -16.42 -23.63 7.99
C ASN A 214 -15.90 -24.78 8.86
N PRO A 215 -16.67 -25.28 9.82
CA PRO A 215 -16.30 -26.47 10.56
C PRO A 215 -16.31 -27.69 9.63
N LYS A 216 -15.40 -28.62 9.86
CA LYS A 216 -15.37 -29.90 9.13
C LYS A 216 -16.43 -30.84 9.71
N PRO A 217 -17.34 -31.39 8.90
CA PRO A 217 -18.29 -32.39 9.37
C PRO A 217 -17.54 -33.62 9.87
N LYS A 218 -18.11 -34.26 10.91
CA LYS A 218 -17.70 -35.58 11.38
C LYS A 218 -18.73 -36.60 10.87
N ALA A 219 -18.32 -37.45 9.96
CA ALA A 219 -19.16 -38.52 9.46
C ALA A 219 -19.46 -39.55 10.57
N GLY A 220 -20.66 -40.02 10.59
CA GLY A 220 -21.13 -41.07 11.47
C GLY A 220 -22.42 -41.68 10.94
N PHE A 221 -22.64 -42.93 11.24
CA PHE A 221 -23.89 -43.63 10.88
C PHE A 221 -24.18 -44.75 11.84
N THR A 222 -25.42 -45.21 11.81
CA THR A 222 -25.86 -46.44 12.46
C THR A 222 -26.41 -47.40 11.41
N ALA A 223 -26.21 -48.69 11.63
CA ALA A 223 -26.77 -49.74 10.78
C ALA A 223 -27.42 -50.81 11.64
N ASN A 224 -28.49 -51.49 11.14
CA ASN A 224 -29.03 -52.67 11.77
C ASN A 224 -28.18 -53.90 11.47
N TYR A 225 -28.23 -54.90 12.34
CA TYR A 225 -27.58 -56.19 12.09
C TYR A 225 -28.29 -56.94 10.97
N LEU A 226 -27.49 -57.62 10.15
CA LEU A 226 -27.98 -58.24 8.94
C LEU A 226 -27.59 -59.68 8.83
N CYS A 227 -28.55 -60.43 8.29
CA CYS A 227 -28.26 -61.71 7.71
C CYS A 227 -28.04 -61.59 6.20
N TYR A 228 -27.22 -62.47 5.61
CA TYR A 228 -27.00 -62.55 4.21
C TYR A 228 -28.28 -62.48 3.38
N LYS A 229 -28.30 -61.74 2.29
CA LYS A 229 -29.44 -61.45 1.41
C LYS A 229 -30.58 -60.62 2.03
N ASN A 230 -30.43 -60.12 3.26
CA ASN A 230 -31.38 -59.19 3.83
C ASN A 230 -30.92 -57.75 3.56
N SER A 231 -31.89 -56.84 3.51
CA SER A 231 -31.59 -55.41 3.33
C SER A 231 -31.10 -54.77 4.60
N ALA A 232 -29.97 -54.07 4.54
CA ALA A 232 -29.40 -53.17 5.57
C ALA A 232 -30.01 -51.80 5.47
N THR A 233 -30.42 -51.24 6.60
CA THR A 233 -30.76 -49.83 6.69
C THR A 233 -29.60 -49.07 7.31
N PHE A 234 -29.13 -48.04 6.64
CA PHE A 234 -28.05 -47.13 7.08
C PHE A 234 -28.66 -45.77 7.37
N ASN A 235 -28.56 -45.31 8.62
CA ASN A 235 -29.08 -44.03 9.05
C ASN A 235 -27.91 -43.07 9.33
N ASP A 236 -27.96 -41.87 8.74
CA ASP A 236 -27.00 -40.82 9.01
C ASP A 236 -27.01 -40.39 10.48
N ALA A 237 -25.85 -40.39 11.10
CA ALA A 237 -25.57 -39.87 12.43
C ALA A 237 -24.38 -38.85 12.40
N SER A 238 -24.10 -38.28 11.21
CA SER A 238 -23.06 -37.31 11.05
C SER A 238 -23.41 -36.03 11.79
N THR A 239 -22.37 -35.35 12.29
CA THR A 239 -22.49 -34.10 13.04
C THR A 239 -21.61 -32.99 12.44
N VAL A 240 -22.04 -31.74 12.60
CA VAL A 240 -21.26 -30.53 12.30
C VAL A 240 -21.57 -29.51 13.38
N SER A 241 -20.56 -28.77 13.84
CA SER A 241 -20.69 -27.79 14.93
C SER A 241 -21.49 -26.55 14.56
N SER A 242 -21.55 -26.20 13.27
CA SER A 242 -22.41 -25.13 12.74
C SER A 242 -22.70 -25.37 11.26
N GLY A 243 -23.84 -24.86 10.77
CA GLY A 243 -24.29 -25.07 9.40
C GLY A 243 -25.07 -26.38 9.26
N THR A 244 -25.25 -26.86 8.03
CA THR A 244 -25.99 -28.06 7.69
C THR A 244 -25.20 -28.94 6.73
N ILE A 245 -25.32 -30.26 6.89
CA ILE A 245 -24.77 -31.25 5.96
C ILE A 245 -25.79 -31.39 4.82
N THR A 246 -25.36 -31.13 3.59
CA THR A 246 -26.26 -31.11 2.41
C THR A 246 -25.96 -32.20 1.39
N LYS A 247 -24.82 -32.89 1.53
CA LYS A 247 -24.38 -33.93 0.59
C LYS A 247 -23.88 -35.14 1.37
N TYR A 248 -24.28 -36.31 0.92
CA TYR A 248 -23.93 -37.62 1.49
C TYR A 248 -23.33 -38.45 0.38
N ASN A 249 -22.43 -39.35 0.71
CA ASN A 249 -21.87 -40.33 -0.20
C ASN A 249 -21.56 -41.59 0.59
N TRP A 250 -22.28 -42.66 0.28
CA TRP A 250 -22.10 -43.97 0.86
C TRP A 250 -21.29 -44.88 -0.07
N ASN A 251 -20.35 -45.56 0.48
CA ASN A 251 -19.64 -46.66 -0.19
C ASN A 251 -19.85 -47.90 0.67
N PHE A 252 -20.57 -48.88 0.15
CA PHE A 252 -20.97 -50.11 0.90
C PHE A 252 -19.86 -51.15 0.97
N GLY A 253 -18.72 -50.96 0.31
CA GLY A 253 -17.56 -51.82 0.35
C GLY A 253 -17.65 -53.03 -0.59
N ASP A 254 -18.72 -53.19 -1.36
CA ASP A 254 -18.95 -54.25 -2.36
C ASP A 254 -19.00 -53.69 -3.80
N GLY A 255 -18.59 -52.40 -3.98
CA GLY A 255 -18.57 -51.73 -5.29
C GLY A 255 -19.82 -50.86 -5.53
N PHE A 256 -20.84 -50.91 -4.68
CA PHE A 256 -22.01 -50.05 -4.77
C PHE A 256 -21.91 -48.80 -3.90
N SER A 257 -22.62 -47.75 -4.30
CA SER A 257 -22.64 -46.46 -3.62
C SER A 257 -24.03 -45.83 -3.67
N ASP A 258 -24.32 -44.89 -2.73
CA ASP A 258 -25.54 -44.09 -2.71
C ASP A 258 -25.26 -42.67 -2.19
N THR A 259 -26.17 -41.71 -2.46
CA THR A 259 -26.09 -40.31 -2.07
C THR A 259 -27.23 -39.81 -1.21
N LEU A 260 -28.15 -40.70 -0.86
CA LEU A 260 -29.26 -40.38 0.03
C LEU A 260 -28.77 -40.16 1.46
N ARG A 261 -29.47 -39.32 2.23
CA ARG A 261 -29.16 -39.10 3.66
C ARG A 261 -29.24 -40.40 4.48
N ASN A 262 -30.33 -41.13 4.32
CA ASN A 262 -30.53 -42.45 4.87
C ASN A 262 -30.77 -43.41 3.70
N THR A 263 -30.19 -44.58 3.73
CA THR A 263 -30.21 -45.47 2.57
C THR A 263 -30.40 -46.93 3.01
N ILE A 264 -30.79 -47.78 2.05
CA ILE A 264 -30.96 -49.22 2.22
C ILE A 264 -30.09 -49.91 1.18
N HIS A 265 -29.31 -50.92 1.62
CA HIS A 265 -28.47 -51.70 0.72
C HIS A 265 -28.61 -53.21 1.03
N THR A 266 -28.58 -54.04 -0.02
CA THR A 266 -28.64 -55.50 0.09
C THR A 266 -27.36 -56.10 -0.49
N TYR A 267 -26.60 -56.77 0.36
CA TYR A 267 -25.38 -57.48 -0.08
C TYR A 267 -25.74 -58.79 -0.78
N SER A 268 -25.37 -58.89 -2.03
CA SER A 268 -25.60 -60.08 -2.87
C SER A 268 -24.49 -61.13 -2.78
N VAL A 269 -23.36 -60.77 -2.18
CA VAL A 269 -22.17 -61.60 -2.02
C VAL A 269 -22.01 -61.90 -0.51
N PHE A 270 -21.62 -63.11 -0.17
CA PHE A 270 -21.29 -63.48 1.21
C PHE A 270 -19.85 -63.04 1.53
N ALA A 271 -19.64 -62.29 2.57
CA ALA A 271 -18.35 -61.95 3.13
C ALA A 271 -18.47 -61.77 4.66
N ASP A 272 -17.37 -61.96 5.37
CA ASP A 272 -17.35 -61.83 6.83
C ASP A 272 -17.58 -60.36 7.30
N SER A 273 -17.18 -59.40 6.46
CA SER A 273 -17.39 -57.96 6.72
C SER A 273 -17.30 -57.10 5.45
N PHE A 274 -18.00 -55.99 5.44
CA PHE A 274 -17.89 -54.95 4.41
C PHE A 274 -17.48 -53.62 5.04
N PRO A 275 -16.42 -52.96 4.54
CA PRO A 275 -15.97 -51.67 5.03
C PRO A 275 -16.86 -50.54 4.48
N VAL A 276 -17.95 -50.22 5.17
CA VAL A 276 -18.84 -49.13 4.80
C VAL A 276 -18.23 -47.80 5.18
N ARG A 277 -18.25 -46.83 4.26
CA ARG A 277 -17.72 -45.47 4.45
C ARG A 277 -18.73 -44.45 3.99
#